data_291da50262263e6eeca712a20bbe7d7a
#
_entry.id   291da50262263e6eeca712a20bbe7d7a
#
_cell.length_a   1.000
_cell.length_b   1.000
_cell.length_c   1.000
_cell.angle_alpha   90.00
_cell.angle_beta   90.00
_cell.angle_gamma   90.00
#
_symmetry.space_group_name_H-M   'P 1'
#
loop_
_entity.id
_entity.type
_entity.pdbx_description
1 polymer ?
#
loop_
_entity_poly.entity_id
_entity_poly.type
_entity_poly.pdbx_seq_one_letter_code
_entity_poly.pdbx_strand_id
1 'polypeptide(L)'
;MEFIIFLSKLDKEILDLLIKANYMVEENKIECLLNKEIKGLHNFEENKIIICTENAKRKTNYRNKKKGPNKDNFKTELAVRKALRHEATHAIQKCNDDKIIGDIKKLESKLHQNKRKGLDFSTSNFSGTYAKEVEAYILEDKPKKVKSMIKKYCL
;
A
#
# COMPACT_ATOMS: atom_id res chain seq x y z
N MET A 1 -9.16 -8.80 -11.55
CA MET A 1 -8.57 -7.61 -10.88
C MET A 1 -7.46 -7.05 -11.76
N GLU A 2 -7.65 -5.84 -12.21
CA GLU A 2 -6.71 -5.20 -13.15
C GLU A 2 -5.38 -4.82 -12.50
N PHE A 3 -5.37 -4.45 -11.22
CA PHE A 3 -4.14 -4.02 -10.55
C PHE A 3 -3.00 -5.05 -10.62
N ILE A 4 -3.32 -6.33 -10.78
CA ILE A 4 -2.34 -7.42 -10.89
C ILE A 4 -1.35 -7.22 -12.04
N ILE A 5 -1.79 -6.58 -13.14
CA ILE A 5 -0.92 -6.32 -14.30
C ILE A 5 0.19 -5.30 -13.97
N PHE A 6 -0.01 -4.47 -12.95
CA PHE A 6 0.95 -3.47 -12.50
C PHE A 6 1.97 -4.01 -11.49
N LEU A 7 1.74 -5.23 -10.96
CA LEU A 7 2.59 -5.82 -9.93
C LEU A 7 3.89 -6.40 -10.50
N SER A 8 4.99 -6.19 -9.78
CA SER A 8 6.22 -6.95 -10.01
C SER A 8 6.08 -8.40 -9.51
N LYS A 9 7.02 -9.28 -9.88
CA LYS A 9 7.06 -10.65 -9.35
C LYS A 9 7.02 -10.66 -7.81
N LEU A 10 7.80 -9.79 -7.17
CA LEU A 10 7.87 -9.72 -5.72
C LEU A 10 6.56 -9.21 -5.08
N ASP A 11 5.85 -8.28 -5.75
CA ASP A 11 4.55 -7.80 -5.28
C ASP A 11 3.46 -8.87 -5.43
N LYS A 12 3.53 -9.72 -6.45
CA LYS A 12 2.64 -10.89 -6.59
C LYS A 12 2.88 -11.90 -5.46
N GLU A 13 4.14 -12.12 -5.08
CA GLU A 13 4.47 -12.96 -3.92
C GLU A 13 3.96 -12.38 -2.60
N ILE A 14 3.97 -11.04 -2.45
CA ILE A 14 3.36 -10.35 -1.30
C ILE A 14 1.84 -10.58 -1.30
N LEU A 15 1.18 -10.42 -2.44
CA LEU A 15 -0.25 -10.67 -2.59
C LEU A 15 -0.62 -12.10 -2.20
N ASP A 16 0.12 -13.10 -2.68
CA ASP A 16 -0.10 -14.51 -2.36
C ASP A 16 0.04 -14.78 -0.85
N LEU A 17 1.01 -14.15 -0.20
CA LEU A 17 1.20 -14.28 1.25
C LEU A 17 0.06 -13.63 2.04
N LEU A 18 -0.45 -12.48 1.60
CA LEU A 18 -1.62 -11.85 2.21
C LEU A 18 -2.85 -12.75 2.13
N ILE A 19 -3.10 -13.36 0.97
CA ILE A 19 -4.20 -14.32 0.79
C ILE A 19 -4.02 -15.53 1.71
N LYS A 20 -2.81 -16.07 1.84
CA LYS A 20 -2.51 -17.15 2.81
C LYS A 20 -2.74 -16.74 4.26
N ALA A 21 -2.53 -15.48 4.59
CA ALA A 21 -2.79 -14.91 5.89
C ALA A 21 -4.27 -14.51 6.12
N ASN A 22 -5.18 -15.03 5.27
CA ASN A 22 -6.62 -14.79 5.29
C ASN A 22 -7.04 -13.32 5.08
N TYR A 23 -6.24 -12.56 4.32
CA TYR A 23 -6.65 -11.24 3.84
C TYR A 23 -7.37 -11.36 2.50
N MET A 24 -8.50 -10.67 2.40
CA MET A 24 -9.16 -10.42 1.11
C MET A 24 -8.52 -9.19 0.46
N VAL A 25 -8.18 -9.30 -0.82
CA VAL A 25 -7.67 -8.14 -1.58
C VAL A 25 -8.66 -7.86 -2.71
N GLU A 26 -9.21 -6.66 -2.69
CA GLU A 26 -10.23 -6.18 -3.61
C GLU A 26 -9.76 -4.94 -4.37
N GLU A 27 -10.50 -4.55 -5.40
CA GLU A 27 -10.13 -3.44 -6.29
C GLU A 27 -11.30 -2.49 -6.52
N ASN A 28 -11.02 -1.18 -6.51
CA ASN A 28 -11.94 -0.12 -6.91
C ASN A 28 -13.32 -0.19 -6.25
N LYS A 29 -13.35 -0.40 -4.94
CA LYS A 29 -14.60 -0.43 -4.17
C LYS A 29 -15.16 0.99 -3.94
N ILE A 30 -16.32 1.07 -3.29
CA ILE A 30 -17.03 2.32 -3.04
C ILE A 30 -16.15 3.35 -2.30
N GLU A 31 -15.29 2.90 -1.41
CA GLU A 31 -14.36 3.74 -0.64
C GLU A 31 -13.42 4.52 -1.58
N CYS A 32 -12.99 3.90 -2.68
CA CYS A 32 -12.16 4.55 -3.70
C CYS A 32 -12.92 5.64 -4.46
N LEU A 33 -14.22 5.49 -4.63
CA LEU A 33 -15.08 6.49 -5.29
C LEU A 33 -15.37 7.66 -4.37
N LEU A 34 -15.59 7.39 -3.09
CA LEU A 34 -15.88 8.41 -2.07
C LEU A 34 -14.66 9.26 -1.75
N ASN A 35 -13.47 8.68 -1.79
CA ASN A 35 -12.21 9.40 -1.58
C ASN A 35 -11.23 9.15 -2.73
N LYS A 36 -11.22 10.08 -3.67
CA LYS A 36 -10.38 10.02 -4.88
C LYS A 36 -8.88 10.24 -4.61
N GLU A 37 -8.50 10.61 -3.40
CA GLU A 37 -7.10 10.84 -3.01
C GLU A 37 -6.39 9.56 -2.58
N ILE A 38 -7.11 8.56 -2.07
CA ILE A 38 -6.53 7.29 -1.63
C ILE A 38 -6.14 6.40 -2.81
N LYS A 39 -5.07 5.65 -2.64
CA LYS A 39 -4.62 4.62 -3.60
C LYS A 39 -4.77 3.22 -3.04
N GLY A 40 -4.92 3.09 -1.75
CA GLY A 40 -5.20 1.86 -1.02
C GLY A 40 -5.91 2.15 0.28
N LEU A 41 -6.48 1.11 0.87
CA LEU A 41 -7.14 1.14 2.16
C LEU A 41 -7.05 -0.23 2.81
N HIS A 42 -6.74 -0.28 4.10
CA HIS A 42 -6.84 -1.47 4.94
C HIS A 42 -8.08 -1.39 5.83
N ASN A 43 -9.04 -2.29 5.61
CA ASN A 43 -10.16 -2.48 6.53
C ASN A 43 -9.73 -3.47 7.62
N PHE A 44 -9.49 -2.93 8.81
CA PHE A 44 -8.98 -3.68 9.94
C PHE A 44 -9.95 -4.75 10.44
N GLU A 45 -11.26 -4.47 10.46
CA GLU A 45 -12.26 -5.39 10.98
C GLU A 45 -12.46 -6.60 10.10
N GLU A 46 -12.47 -6.38 8.79
CA GLU A 46 -12.78 -7.42 7.80
C GLU A 46 -11.54 -8.16 7.26
N ASN A 47 -10.32 -7.88 7.71
CA ASN A 47 -9.09 -8.37 7.10
C ASN A 47 -9.05 -8.12 5.59
N LYS A 48 -9.40 -6.91 5.19
CA LYS A 48 -9.55 -6.56 3.78
C LYS A 48 -8.58 -5.45 3.37
N ILE A 49 -7.96 -5.63 2.22
CA ILE A 49 -7.16 -4.60 1.55
C ILE A 49 -7.87 -4.22 0.26
N ILE A 50 -8.04 -2.92 0.04
CA ILE A 50 -8.65 -2.39 -1.18
C ILE A 50 -7.59 -1.59 -1.93
N ILE A 51 -7.38 -1.91 -3.20
CA ILE A 51 -6.49 -1.16 -4.10
C ILE A 51 -7.32 -0.27 -5.02
N CYS A 52 -7.08 1.02 -4.97
CA CYS A 52 -7.80 2.03 -5.76
C CYS A 52 -7.06 2.32 -7.06
N THR A 53 -7.06 1.36 -7.97
CA THR A 53 -6.32 1.41 -9.25
C THR A 53 -6.73 2.60 -10.11
N GLU A 54 -8.03 2.91 -10.20
CA GLU A 54 -8.52 4.05 -10.97
C GLU A 54 -8.05 5.39 -10.39
N ASN A 55 -7.95 5.50 -9.06
CA ASN A 55 -7.37 6.69 -8.42
C ASN A 55 -5.86 6.82 -8.74
N ALA A 56 -5.13 5.71 -8.73
CA ALA A 56 -3.72 5.68 -9.10
C ALA A 56 -3.51 6.09 -10.56
N LYS A 57 -4.31 5.55 -11.49
CA LYS A 57 -4.28 5.90 -12.91
C LYS A 57 -4.53 7.39 -13.13
N ARG A 58 -5.57 7.93 -12.50
CA ARG A 58 -5.95 9.33 -12.61
C ARG A 58 -4.83 10.25 -12.12
N LYS A 59 -4.25 9.97 -10.97
CA LYS A 59 -3.16 10.77 -10.37
C LYS A 59 -1.85 10.71 -11.14
N THR A 60 -1.63 9.67 -11.90
CA THR A 60 -0.40 9.46 -12.68
C THR A 60 -0.59 9.67 -14.17
N ASN A 61 -1.75 10.17 -14.60
CA ASN A 61 -2.08 10.39 -16.02
C ASN A 61 -1.87 9.14 -16.88
N TYR A 62 -2.39 7.99 -16.41
CA TYR A 62 -2.28 6.72 -17.11
C TYR A 62 -2.83 6.82 -18.53
N ARG A 63 -2.06 6.31 -19.51
CA ARG A 63 -2.49 6.23 -20.90
C ARG A 63 -2.49 4.78 -21.37
N ASN A 64 -3.58 4.37 -22.01
CA ASN A 64 -3.71 3.01 -22.53
C ASN A 64 -2.61 2.73 -23.56
N LYS A 65 -1.93 1.58 -23.45
CA LYS A 65 -0.75 1.18 -24.25
C LYS A 65 -0.92 1.20 -25.79
N LYS A 66 -2.14 1.39 -26.29
CA LYS A 66 -2.42 1.43 -27.74
C LYS A 66 -1.76 2.62 -28.48
N LYS A 67 -1.05 3.52 -27.80
CA LYS A 67 -0.44 4.72 -28.40
C LYS A 67 1.07 4.84 -28.21
N GLY A 68 1.82 3.73 -28.14
CA GLY A 68 3.30 3.72 -28.09
C GLY A 68 3.94 3.57 -26.71
N PRO A 69 5.28 3.45 -26.62
CA PRO A 69 6.00 3.25 -25.37
C PRO A 69 5.81 4.47 -24.46
N ASN A 70 5.14 4.27 -23.34
CA ASN A 70 4.73 5.35 -22.46
C ASN A 70 5.46 5.26 -21.12
N LYS A 71 6.42 6.15 -20.90
CA LYS A 71 7.12 6.31 -19.61
C LYS A 71 6.17 6.62 -18.46
N ASP A 72 4.95 7.12 -18.77
CA ASP A 72 3.95 7.49 -17.77
C ASP A 72 3.31 6.28 -17.06
N ASN A 73 3.27 5.11 -17.71
CA ASN A 73 2.73 3.89 -17.08
C ASN A 73 3.59 3.37 -15.93
N PHE A 74 4.90 3.65 -15.93
CA PHE A 74 5.78 3.31 -14.82
C PHE A 74 5.36 4.01 -13.52
N LYS A 75 4.89 5.26 -13.60
CA LYS A 75 4.39 5.99 -12.42
C LYS A 75 3.14 5.32 -11.84
N THR A 76 2.23 4.86 -12.70
CA THR A 76 1.03 4.13 -12.28
C THR A 76 1.40 2.79 -11.64
N GLU A 77 2.27 2.02 -12.29
CA GLU A 77 2.78 0.75 -11.75
C GLU A 77 3.40 0.96 -10.36
N LEU A 78 4.25 1.96 -10.23
CA LEU A 78 4.89 2.28 -8.95
C LEU A 78 3.86 2.68 -7.89
N ALA A 79 2.86 3.50 -8.25
CA ALA A 79 1.81 3.93 -7.32
C ALA A 79 0.97 2.75 -6.81
N VAL A 80 0.59 1.82 -7.69
CA VAL A 80 -0.16 0.61 -7.33
C VAL A 80 0.68 -0.32 -6.44
N ARG A 81 1.96 -0.55 -6.79
CA ARG A 81 2.88 -1.38 -5.99
C ARG A 81 3.10 -0.80 -4.59
N LYS A 82 3.27 0.52 -4.49
CA LYS A 82 3.42 1.20 -3.20
C LYS A 82 2.14 1.09 -2.37
N ALA A 83 0.96 1.28 -2.97
CA ALA A 83 -0.31 1.11 -2.29
C ALA A 83 -0.44 -0.30 -1.70
N LEU A 84 -0.19 -1.36 -2.48
CA LEU A 84 -0.23 -2.74 -1.97
C LEU A 84 0.71 -2.95 -0.79
N ARG A 85 1.95 -2.45 -0.86
CA ARG A 85 2.95 -2.62 0.21
C ARG A 85 2.62 -1.81 1.46
N HIS A 86 2.05 -0.62 1.28
CA HIS A 86 1.56 0.23 2.36
C HIS A 86 0.46 -0.47 3.16
N GLU A 87 -0.58 -0.95 2.47
CA GLU A 87 -1.70 -1.65 3.11
C GLU A 87 -1.26 -3.03 3.66
N ALA A 88 -0.32 -3.71 3.01
CA ALA A 88 0.30 -4.92 3.55
C ALA A 88 1.05 -4.64 4.88
N THR A 89 1.62 -3.45 5.03
CA THR A 89 2.27 -3.07 6.29
C THR A 89 1.25 -2.92 7.42
N HIS A 90 0.08 -2.34 7.16
CA HIS A 90 -1.01 -2.29 8.12
C HIS A 90 -1.53 -3.69 8.50
N ALA A 91 -1.59 -4.60 7.52
CA ALA A 91 -1.90 -6.01 7.80
C ALA A 91 -0.86 -6.65 8.74
N ILE A 92 0.44 -6.40 8.52
CA ILE A 92 1.52 -6.89 9.39
C ILE A 92 1.40 -6.30 10.80
N GLN A 93 1.10 -5.01 10.92
CA GLN A 93 0.89 -4.35 12.20
C GLN A 93 -0.28 -4.98 12.97
N LYS A 94 -1.37 -5.30 12.28
CA LYS A 94 -2.49 -6.05 12.86
C LYS A 94 -2.05 -7.43 13.36
N CYS A 95 -1.29 -8.18 12.58
CA CYS A 95 -0.74 -9.48 12.97
C CYS A 95 0.22 -9.37 14.16
N ASN A 96 0.80 -8.19 14.42
CA ASN A 96 1.69 -7.89 15.54
C ASN A 96 0.95 -7.15 16.68
N ASP A 97 -0.22 -7.62 17.05
CA ASP A 97 -1.05 -7.04 18.12
C ASP A 97 -1.33 -5.54 17.92
N ASP A 98 -1.53 -5.13 16.70
CA ASP A 98 -1.79 -3.75 16.29
C ASP A 98 -0.66 -2.76 16.64
N LYS A 99 0.60 -3.24 16.65
CA LYS A 99 1.80 -2.46 16.97
C LYS A 99 2.74 -2.34 15.79
N ILE A 100 3.49 -1.24 15.73
CA ILE A 100 4.61 -1.11 14.79
C ILE A 100 5.69 -2.15 15.10
N ILE A 101 6.44 -2.53 14.05
CA ILE A 101 7.53 -3.50 14.16
C ILE A 101 8.88 -2.80 14.45
N GLY A 102 9.04 -1.61 13.88
CA GLY A 102 10.28 -0.85 13.99
C GLY A 102 10.28 0.12 15.17
N ASP A 103 11.43 0.79 15.35
CA ASP A 103 11.60 1.88 16.31
C ASP A 103 11.15 3.20 15.63
N ILE A 104 10.19 3.91 16.22
CA ILE A 104 9.60 5.12 15.64
C ILE A 104 10.65 6.23 15.39
N LYS A 105 11.57 6.45 16.29
CA LYS A 105 12.61 7.49 16.14
C LYS A 105 13.52 7.21 14.96
N LYS A 106 13.91 5.93 14.77
CA LYS A 106 14.71 5.50 13.62
C LYS A 106 13.91 5.56 12.32
N LEU A 107 12.60 5.30 12.37
CA LEU A 107 11.72 5.38 11.21
C LEU A 107 11.52 6.84 10.77
N GLU A 108 11.24 7.74 11.70
CA GLU A 108 11.07 9.18 11.41
C GLU A 108 12.31 9.79 10.76
N SER A 109 13.51 9.43 11.23
CA SER A 109 14.76 9.93 10.65
C SER A 109 14.97 9.53 9.20
N LYS A 110 14.30 8.48 8.72
CA LYS A 110 14.36 7.95 7.35
C LYS A 110 13.23 8.44 6.46
N LEU A 111 12.27 9.18 7.00
CA LEU A 111 11.11 9.65 6.25
C LEU A 111 11.49 10.81 5.34
N HIS A 112 11.39 10.59 4.02
CA HIS A 112 11.63 11.64 3.03
C HIS A 112 10.55 12.73 3.07
N GLN A 113 10.96 13.96 2.78
CA GLN A 113 10.10 15.14 2.81
C GLN A 113 8.87 15.05 1.88
N ASN A 114 9.03 14.39 0.72
CA ASN A 114 7.94 14.18 -0.23
C ASN A 114 6.84 13.21 0.28
N LYS A 115 7.12 12.42 1.31
CA LYS A 115 6.13 11.53 1.95
C LYS A 115 5.36 12.20 3.08
N ARG A 116 5.82 13.35 3.57
CA ARG A 116 5.17 14.07 4.68
C ARG A 116 3.76 14.52 4.34
N LYS A 117 3.50 14.97 3.11
CA LYS A 117 2.14 15.34 2.67
C LYS A 117 1.17 14.16 2.71
N GLY A 118 1.62 12.98 2.27
CA GLY A 118 0.83 11.75 2.35
C GLY A 118 0.58 11.35 3.81
N LEU A 119 1.60 11.45 4.66
CA LEU A 119 1.49 11.19 6.09
C LEU A 119 0.48 12.12 6.76
N ASP A 120 0.57 13.43 6.51
CA ASP A 120 -0.36 14.43 7.06
C ASP A 120 -1.80 14.15 6.60
N PHE A 121 -1.99 13.77 5.35
CA PHE A 121 -3.28 13.36 4.81
C PHE A 121 -3.81 12.10 5.50
N SER A 122 -3.00 11.06 5.62
CA SER A 122 -3.41 9.78 6.25
C SER A 122 -3.77 9.97 7.71
N THR A 123 -2.96 10.69 8.47
CA THR A 123 -3.20 10.93 9.91
C THR A 123 -4.38 11.86 10.18
N SER A 124 -4.73 12.75 9.23
CA SER A 124 -5.89 13.64 9.36
C SER A 124 -7.22 12.98 8.97
N ASN A 125 -7.21 12.01 8.06
CA ASN A 125 -8.42 11.44 7.46
C ASN A 125 -8.73 10.02 7.93
N PHE A 126 -7.77 9.30 8.51
CA PHE A 126 -7.91 7.92 8.95
C PHE A 126 -7.47 7.78 10.40
N SER A 127 -8.14 6.92 11.15
CA SER A 127 -7.89 6.67 12.57
C SER A 127 -6.60 5.91 12.89
N GLY A 128 -5.70 5.77 11.93
CA GLY A 128 -4.38 5.19 12.13
C GLY A 128 -3.52 6.04 13.07
N THR A 129 -2.69 5.42 13.90
CA THR A 129 -1.71 6.16 14.69
C THR A 129 -0.58 6.64 13.78
N TYR A 130 -0.05 7.83 14.07
CA TYR A 130 1.09 8.42 13.35
C TYR A 130 2.25 7.43 13.14
N ALA A 131 2.63 6.69 14.18
CA ALA A 131 3.72 5.72 14.11
C ALA A 131 3.47 4.61 13.09
N LYS A 132 2.24 4.11 12.97
CA LYS A 132 1.86 3.08 12.00
C LYS A 132 1.97 3.59 10.57
N GLU A 133 1.50 4.81 10.32
CA GLU A 133 1.60 5.44 9.00
C GLU A 133 3.05 5.71 8.60
N VAL A 134 3.88 6.21 9.52
CA VAL A 134 5.32 6.40 9.27
C VAL A 134 5.97 5.09 8.85
N GLU A 135 5.71 4.00 9.57
CA GLU A 135 6.26 2.69 9.22
C GLU A 135 5.78 2.21 7.85
N ALA A 136 4.49 2.37 7.53
CA ALA A 136 3.92 1.99 6.24
C ALA A 136 4.55 2.77 5.08
N TYR A 137 4.71 4.09 5.22
CA TYR A 137 5.37 4.92 4.21
C TYR A 137 6.85 4.59 3.98
N ILE A 138 7.53 4.10 5.00
CA ILE A 138 8.93 3.64 4.86
C ILE A 138 9.01 2.27 4.21
N LEU A 139 8.11 1.36 4.56
CA LEU A 139 8.14 -0.01 4.08
C LEU A 139 7.59 -0.17 2.66
N GLU A 140 6.76 0.75 2.17
CA GLU A 140 6.26 0.69 0.79
C GLU A 140 7.39 0.69 -0.27
N ASP A 141 8.58 1.17 0.07
CA ASP A 141 9.77 1.14 -0.78
C ASP A 141 10.67 -0.10 -0.55
N LYS A 142 10.28 -0.99 0.38
CA LYS A 142 11.10 -2.14 0.81
C LYS A 142 10.35 -3.47 0.63
N PRO A 143 10.01 -3.88 -0.60
CA PRO A 143 9.17 -5.05 -0.83
C PRO A 143 9.73 -6.36 -0.26
N LYS A 144 11.05 -6.55 -0.28
CA LYS A 144 11.69 -7.74 0.32
C LYS A 144 11.44 -7.81 1.83
N LYS A 145 11.50 -6.64 2.50
CA LYS A 145 11.25 -6.56 3.93
C LYS A 145 9.77 -6.80 4.25
N VAL A 146 8.85 -6.20 3.51
CA VAL A 146 7.40 -6.44 3.64
C VAL A 146 7.11 -7.94 3.50
N LYS A 147 7.62 -8.59 2.43
CA LYS A 147 7.46 -10.04 2.23
C LYS A 147 7.95 -10.86 3.43
N SER A 148 9.14 -10.56 3.94
CA SER A 148 9.73 -11.24 5.10
C SER A 148 8.88 -11.06 6.36
N MET A 149 8.35 -9.85 6.57
CA MET A 149 7.54 -9.51 7.74
C MET A 149 6.18 -10.22 7.71
N ILE A 150 5.51 -10.34 6.55
CA ILE A 150 4.27 -11.12 6.45
C ILE A 150 4.51 -12.56 6.88
N LYS A 151 5.59 -13.19 6.40
CA LYS A 151 5.96 -14.57 6.78
C LYS A 151 6.22 -14.71 8.26
N LYS A 152 6.81 -13.70 8.88
CA LYS A 152 7.20 -13.76 10.31
C LYS A 152 6.04 -13.51 11.25
N TYR A 153 5.14 -12.60 10.92
CA TYR A 153 4.12 -12.11 11.85
C TYR A 153 2.71 -12.62 11.55
N CYS A 154 2.42 -12.95 10.27
CA CYS A 154 1.07 -13.32 9.86
C CYS A 154 0.92 -14.82 9.49
N LEU A 155 2.00 -15.55 9.33
CA LEU A 155 2.03 -16.98 8.98
C LEU A 155 2.84 -17.79 9.99
#